data_3fa75334dd30c8f9e473c449df09c91a
#
_entry.id   3fa75334dd30c8f9e473c449df09c91a
#
_cell.length_a   1.000
_cell.length_b   1.000
_cell.length_c   1.000
_cell.angle_alpha   90.00
_cell.angle_beta   90.00
_cell.angle_gamma   90.00
#
_symmetry.space_group_name_H-M   'P 1'
#
loop_
_entity.id
_entity.type
_entity.pdbx_description
1 polymer ?
#
loop_
_entity_poly.entity_id
_entity_poly.type
_entity_poly.pdbx_seq_one_letter_code
_entity_poly.pdbx_strand_id
1 'polypeptide(L)'
;NKKATELLKKYGFDRIKAADMIDHYNFEDRKLVEIVKATYFDPKIVVIDETTTALSQEGREELYKHMERIKKSGNTVIFISHDLPEILDKSDTITILRDGVYIDTVKSKDVTEDDLKKLMVGREVTGDYYRADYGEKVSDEVVLSVKNVTVPGLIEDVTFDLHKGEILGFGGLSESGMHEIGKAIFGASYDRTGSVTLADGTQINDIPTAIKHSIAYTS
;
A
#
# COMPACT_ATOMS: atom_id res chain seq x y z
N ASN A 1 15.01 -27.13 -0.72
CA ASN A 1 15.44 -26.03 0.17
C ASN A 1 16.80 -25.39 -0.23
N LYS A 2 17.89 -26.17 -0.54
CA LYS A 2 19.22 -25.60 -0.88
C LYS A 2 19.15 -24.60 -2.03
N LYS A 3 18.54 -24.96 -3.14
CA LYS A 3 18.37 -24.10 -4.33
C LYS A 3 17.55 -22.83 -4.03
N ALA A 4 16.49 -22.95 -3.24
CA ALA A 4 15.68 -21.80 -2.84
C ALA A 4 16.47 -20.83 -1.94
N THR A 5 17.25 -21.36 -1.00
CA THR A 5 18.15 -20.56 -0.16
C THR A 5 19.20 -19.81 -0.99
N GLU A 6 19.80 -20.48 -1.98
CA GLU A 6 20.78 -19.85 -2.88
C GLU A 6 20.16 -18.73 -3.71
N LEU A 7 18.92 -18.91 -4.17
CA LEU A 7 18.19 -17.89 -4.91
C LEU A 7 17.85 -16.69 -4.04
N LEU A 8 17.25 -16.92 -2.88
CA LEU A 8 16.90 -15.83 -1.95
C LEU A 8 18.16 -14.99 -1.61
N LYS A 9 19.28 -15.63 -1.34
CA LYS A 9 20.57 -14.95 -1.13
C LYS A 9 21.05 -14.17 -2.37
N LYS A 10 20.95 -14.78 -3.56
CA LYS A 10 21.32 -14.12 -4.82
C LYS A 10 20.59 -12.81 -5.03
N TYR A 11 19.34 -12.74 -4.54
CA TYR A 11 18.49 -11.55 -4.66
C TYR A 11 18.51 -10.63 -3.45
N GLY A 12 19.31 -10.93 -2.41
CA GLY A 12 19.48 -10.09 -1.23
C GLY A 12 18.38 -10.27 -0.16
N PHE A 13 17.60 -11.36 -0.26
CA PHE A 13 16.52 -11.66 0.68
C PHE A 13 16.95 -12.65 1.78
N ASP A 14 18.09 -12.38 2.41
CA ASP A 14 18.68 -13.24 3.44
C ASP A 14 17.78 -13.43 4.68
N ARG A 15 16.87 -12.47 4.93
CA ARG A 15 15.88 -12.54 6.01
C ARG A 15 14.83 -13.62 5.80
N ILE A 16 14.61 -14.05 4.55
CA ILE A 16 13.61 -15.06 4.19
C ILE A 16 14.28 -16.44 4.16
N LYS A 17 13.81 -17.37 4.99
CA LYS A 17 14.35 -18.72 5.08
C LYS A 17 13.51 -19.68 4.26
N ALA A 18 14.15 -20.38 3.33
CA ALA A 18 13.48 -21.32 2.42
C ALA A 18 12.84 -22.55 3.12
N ALA A 19 13.09 -22.76 4.40
CA ALA A 19 12.50 -23.83 5.20
C ALA A 19 11.25 -23.41 5.97
N ASP A 20 11.01 -22.11 6.11
CA ASP A 20 9.88 -21.60 6.86
C ASP A 20 8.59 -21.66 6.05
N MET A 21 7.46 -21.67 6.75
CA MET A 21 6.15 -21.57 6.13
C MET A 21 5.92 -20.13 5.64
N ILE A 22 5.43 -19.99 4.42
CA ILE A 22 5.22 -18.68 3.80
C ILE A 22 4.25 -17.80 4.62
N ASP A 23 3.35 -18.40 5.36
CA ASP A 23 2.36 -17.71 6.20
C ASP A 23 2.97 -17.00 7.41
N HIS A 24 4.22 -17.32 7.77
CA HIS A 24 4.95 -16.64 8.84
C HIS A 24 5.55 -15.30 8.40
N TYR A 25 5.52 -15.00 7.11
CA TYR A 25 6.06 -13.77 6.54
C TYR A 25 4.95 -12.74 6.31
N ASN A 26 5.31 -11.46 6.42
CA ASN A 26 4.43 -10.36 6.08
C ASN A 26 4.11 -10.34 4.57
N PHE A 27 3.19 -9.48 4.17
CA PHE A 27 2.72 -9.42 2.78
C PHE A 27 3.85 -9.05 1.80
N GLU A 28 4.71 -8.12 2.18
CA GLU A 28 5.87 -7.70 1.40
C GLU A 28 6.83 -8.85 1.11
N ASP A 29 7.24 -9.58 2.14
CA ASP A 29 8.16 -10.71 1.98
C ASP A 29 7.57 -11.82 1.09
N ARG A 30 6.26 -12.05 1.18
CA ARG A 30 5.56 -12.99 0.30
C ARG A 30 5.65 -12.54 -1.16
N LYS A 31 5.47 -11.23 -1.44
CA LYS A 31 5.62 -10.67 -2.79
C LYS A 31 7.05 -10.79 -3.32
N LEU A 32 8.04 -10.56 -2.49
CA LEU A 32 9.44 -10.76 -2.87
C LEU A 32 9.73 -12.24 -3.20
N VAL A 33 9.16 -13.19 -2.48
CA VAL A 33 9.26 -14.63 -2.80
C VAL A 33 8.59 -14.95 -4.14
N GLU A 34 7.43 -14.35 -4.45
CA GLU A 34 6.77 -14.52 -5.76
C GLU A 34 7.67 -14.06 -6.91
N ILE A 35 8.33 -12.91 -6.78
CA ILE A 35 9.25 -12.37 -7.78
C ILE A 35 10.44 -13.33 -7.99
N VAL A 36 11.06 -13.81 -6.91
CA VAL A 36 12.16 -14.79 -6.99
C VAL A 36 11.70 -16.08 -7.65
N LYS A 37 10.51 -16.56 -7.32
CA LYS A 37 9.90 -17.73 -7.93
C LYS A 37 9.67 -17.56 -9.43
N ALA A 38 9.15 -16.41 -9.85
CA ALA A 38 8.90 -16.09 -11.26
C ALA A 38 10.20 -16.10 -12.08
N THR A 39 11.33 -15.73 -11.48
CA THR A 39 12.63 -15.65 -12.14
C THR A 39 13.47 -16.94 -12.04
N TYR A 40 12.97 -17.96 -11.36
CA TYR A 40 13.70 -19.21 -11.12
C TYR A 40 14.17 -19.93 -12.39
N PHE A 41 13.34 -19.93 -13.44
CA PHE A 41 13.60 -20.63 -14.70
C PHE A 41 14.31 -19.75 -15.75
N ASP A 42 14.87 -18.61 -15.35
CA ASP A 42 15.51 -17.65 -16.25
C ASP A 42 14.59 -17.24 -17.44
N PRO A 43 13.40 -16.71 -17.16
CA PRO A 43 12.43 -16.41 -18.18
C PRO A 43 12.91 -15.26 -19.07
N LYS A 44 12.65 -15.34 -20.37
CA LYS A 44 12.96 -14.27 -21.33
C LYS A 44 12.08 -13.02 -21.11
N ILE A 45 10.88 -13.22 -20.60
CA ILE A 45 9.90 -12.15 -20.30
C ILE A 45 9.35 -12.37 -18.90
N VAL A 46 9.40 -11.33 -18.08
CA VAL A 46 8.78 -11.30 -16.74
C VAL A 46 7.69 -10.26 -16.75
N VAL A 47 6.49 -10.62 -16.28
CA VAL A 47 5.37 -9.70 -16.09
C VAL A 47 5.26 -9.38 -14.60
N ILE A 48 5.28 -8.10 -14.26
CA ILE A 48 5.14 -7.57 -12.90
C ILE A 48 3.88 -6.69 -12.90
N ASP A 49 2.84 -7.16 -12.22
CA ASP A 49 1.52 -6.56 -12.22
C ASP A 49 1.17 -6.03 -10.83
N GLU A 50 1.05 -4.69 -10.72
CA GLU A 50 0.68 -3.91 -9.52
C GLU A 50 1.36 -4.34 -8.20
N THR A 51 2.56 -4.91 -8.28
CA THR A 51 3.28 -5.44 -7.12
C THR A 51 3.73 -4.34 -6.16
N THR A 52 4.00 -3.14 -6.66
CA THR A 52 4.58 -2.02 -5.90
C THR A 52 3.64 -1.41 -4.86
N THR A 53 2.33 -1.51 -5.05
CA THR A 53 1.33 -1.03 -4.09
C THR A 53 1.42 -1.71 -2.72
N ALA A 54 1.97 -2.93 -2.71
CA ALA A 54 2.09 -3.77 -1.53
C ALA A 54 3.47 -3.72 -0.88
N LEU A 55 4.40 -2.94 -1.43
CA LEU A 55 5.78 -2.87 -1.00
C LEU A 55 6.06 -1.57 -0.25
N SER A 56 6.90 -1.65 0.79
CA SER A 56 7.55 -0.50 1.39
C SER A 56 8.46 0.19 0.37
N GLN A 57 8.97 1.36 0.69
CA GLN A 57 9.93 2.04 -0.17
C GLN A 57 11.17 1.18 -0.42
N GLU A 58 11.69 0.51 0.62
CA GLU A 58 12.82 -0.41 0.51
C GLU A 58 12.50 -1.61 -0.39
N GLY A 59 11.30 -2.19 -0.24
CA GLY A 59 10.83 -3.29 -1.08
C GLY A 59 10.70 -2.89 -2.55
N ARG A 60 10.21 -1.68 -2.83
CA ARG A 60 10.16 -1.13 -4.21
C ARG A 60 11.56 -0.97 -4.81
N GLU A 61 12.51 -0.44 -4.05
CA GLU A 61 13.90 -0.31 -4.52
C GLU A 61 14.53 -1.66 -4.85
N GLU A 62 14.28 -2.68 -4.03
CA GLU A 62 14.76 -4.04 -4.33
C GLU A 62 14.10 -4.62 -5.58
N LEU A 63 12.79 -4.40 -5.78
CA LEU A 63 12.10 -4.78 -7.00
C LEU A 63 12.72 -4.11 -8.23
N TYR A 64 12.99 -2.80 -8.18
CA TYR A 64 13.59 -2.07 -9.31
C TYR A 64 15.01 -2.56 -9.60
N LYS A 65 15.83 -2.81 -8.59
CA LYS A 65 17.14 -3.44 -8.78
C LYS A 65 17.03 -4.79 -9.45
N HIS A 66 15.96 -5.54 -9.13
CA HIS A 66 15.68 -6.82 -9.75
C HIS A 66 15.28 -6.69 -11.23
N MET A 67 14.39 -5.77 -11.55
CA MET A 67 14.01 -5.43 -12.93
C MET A 67 15.24 -5.05 -13.77
N GLU A 68 16.11 -4.20 -13.23
CA GLU A 68 17.36 -3.82 -13.87
C GLU A 68 18.32 -5.01 -14.11
N ARG A 69 18.40 -5.97 -13.18
CA ARG A 69 19.20 -7.20 -13.36
C ARG A 69 18.65 -8.05 -14.50
N ILE A 70 17.32 -8.20 -14.59
CA ILE A 70 16.65 -8.93 -15.69
C ILE A 70 16.99 -8.27 -17.03
N LYS A 71 16.84 -6.95 -17.12
CA LYS A 71 17.16 -6.15 -18.31
C LYS A 71 18.63 -6.30 -18.71
N LYS A 72 19.56 -6.20 -17.77
CA LYS A 72 21.01 -6.36 -18.01
C LYS A 72 21.41 -7.78 -18.45
N SER A 73 20.63 -8.80 -18.11
CA SER A 73 20.84 -10.17 -18.61
C SER A 73 20.31 -10.40 -20.03
N GLY A 74 19.74 -9.36 -20.68
CA GLY A 74 19.16 -9.44 -22.02
C GLY A 74 17.71 -9.93 -22.06
N ASN A 75 17.06 -10.03 -20.89
CA ASN A 75 15.67 -10.41 -20.77
C ASN A 75 14.77 -9.17 -20.67
N THR A 76 13.46 -9.35 -20.82
CA THR A 76 12.49 -8.24 -20.91
C THR A 76 11.55 -8.25 -19.70
N VAL A 77 11.15 -7.07 -19.25
CA VAL A 77 10.13 -6.89 -18.21
C VAL A 77 8.93 -6.16 -18.81
N ILE A 78 7.74 -6.67 -18.55
CA ILE A 78 6.47 -5.95 -18.70
C ILE A 78 6.07 -5.51 -17.30
N PHE A 79 6.01 -4.21 -17.09
CA PHE A 79 5.71 -3.61 -15.79
C PHE A 79 4.37 -2.90 -15.87
N ILE A 80 3.40 -3.31 -15.04
CA ILE A 80 2.07 -2.75 -14.96
C ILE A 80 1.92 -2.06 -13.61
N SER A 81 1.61 -0.76 -13.65
CA SER A 81 1.36 0.05 -12.46
C SER A 81 0.41 1.20 -12.81
N HIS A 82 -0.30 1.73 -11.82
CA HIS A 82 -1.08 2.96 -11.91
C HIS A 82 -0.35 4.16 -11.32
N ASP A 83 0.84 3.97 -10.77
CA ASP A 83 1.72 5.03 -10.26
C ASP A 83 2.51 5.63 -11.44
N LEU A 84 2.05 6.78 -11.95
CA LEU A 84 2.63 7.41 -13.13
C LEU A 84 4.08 7.86 -12.95
N PRO A 85 4.48 8.47 -11.84
CA PRO A 85 5.89 8.74 -11.52
C PRO A 85 6.77 7.50 -11.64
N GLU A 86 6.30 6.36 -11.10
CA GLU A 86 7.01 5.09 -11.15
C GLU A 86 7.17 4.57 -12.57
N ILE A 87 6.10 4.59 -13.36
CA ILE A 87 6.10 4.16 -14.76
C ILE A 87 7.06 5.02 -15.58
N LEU A 88 7.04 6.35 -15.40
CA LEU A 88 7.93 7.28 -16.09
C LEU A 88 9.41 7.03 -15.78
N ASP A 89 9.73 6.76 -14.51
CA ASP A 89 11.10 6.57 -14.05
C ASP A 89 11.68 5.18 -14.41
N LYS A 90 10.84 4.13 -14.41
CA LYS A 90 11.30 2.74 -14.51
C LYS A 90 11.11 2.10 -15.89
N SER A 91 10.32 2.70 -16.79
CA SER A 91 10.05 2.11 -18.11
C SER A 91 10.81 2.80 -19.23
N ASP A 92 11.18 2.07 -20.28
CA ASP A 92 11.73 2.64 -21.52
C ASP A 92 10.62 3.16 -22.43
N THR A 93 9.51 2.41 -22.52
CA THR A 93 8.32 2.74 -23.29
C THR A 93 7.07 2.48 -22.45
N ILE A 94 6.03 3.27 -22.67
CA ILE A 94 4.77 3.22 -21.94
C ILE A 94 3.66 3.01 -22.95
N THR A 95 2.90 1.92 -22.79
CA THR A 95 1.67 1.67 -23.56
C THR A 95 0.47 2.05 -22.71
N ILE A 96 -0.37 2.91 -23.25
CA ILE A 96 -1.55 3.44 -22.57
C ILE A 96 -2.79 2.67 -23.03
N LEU A 97 -3.54 2.16 -22.07
CA LEU A 97 -4.84 1.56 -22.26
C LEU A 97 -5.91 2.41 -21.58
N ARG A 98 -7.08 2.54 -22.20
CA ARG A 98 -8.25 3.20 -21.61
C ARG A 98 -9.49 2.40 -21.94
N ASP A 99 -10.25 2.00 -20.93
CA ASP A 99 -11.48 1.19 -21.08
C ASP A 99 -11.25 -0.09 -21.91
N GLY A 100 -10.08 -0.72 -21.74
CA GLY A 100 -9.66 -1.92 -22.46
C GLY A 100 -9.20 -1.69 -23.92
N VAL A 101 -9.15 -0.44 -24.37
CA VAL A 101 -8.73 -0.07 -25.72
C VAL A 101 -7.31 0.49 -25.70
N TYR A 102 -6.49 0.08 -26.67
CA TYR A 102 -5.17 0.66 -26.93
C TYR A 102 -5.33 2.12 -27.38
N ILE A 103 -4.58 3.00 -26.76
CA ILE A 103 -4.56 4.44 -27.07
C ILE A 103 -3.29 4.81 -27.81
N ASP A 104 -2.12 4.58 -27.17
CA ASP A 104 -0.83 4.94 -27.74
C ASP A 104 0.31 4.18 -27.06
N THR A 105 1.50 4.22 -27.68
CA THR A 105 2.76 3.77 -27.08
C THR A 105 3.80 4.86 -27.25
N VAL A 106 4.29 5.40 -26.14
CA VAL A 106 5.21 6.52 -26.09
C VAL A 106 6.53 6.13 -25.41
N LYS A 107 7.61 6.86 -25.69
CA LYS A 107 8.85 6.71 -24.92
C LYS A 107 8.73 7.49 -23.62
N SER A 108 9.09 6.90 -22.50
CA SER A 108 8.98 7.54 -21.17
C SER A 108 9.71 8.88 -21.09
N LYS A 109 10.87 9.00 -21.75
CA LYS A 109 11.68 10.24 -21.79
C LYS A 109 11.05 11.40 -22.58
N ASP A 110 10.07 11.12 -23.42
CA ASP A 110 9.48 12.10 -24.36
C ASP A 110 8.11 12.62 -23.85
N VAL A 111 7.66 12.19 -22.68
CA VAL A 111 6.36 12.54 -22.11
C VAL A 111 6.47 12.90 -20.64
N THR A 112 5.52 13.71 -20.17
CA THR A 112 5.36 14.08 -18.76
C THR A 112 4.21 13.29 -18.12
N GLU A 113 4.13 13.38 -16.79
CA GLU A 113 2.99 12.79 -16.04
C GLU A 113 1.65 13.37 -16.52
N ASP A 114 1.59 14.67 -16.82
CA ASP A 114 0.39 15.33 -17.31
C ASP A 114 0.00 14.86 -18.73
N ASP A 115 0.97 14.56 -19.57
CA ASP A 115 0.71 14.00 -20.90
C ASP A 115 0.11 12.59 -20.78
N LEU A 116 0.63 11.76 -19.87
CA LEU A 116 0.07 10.44 -19.61
C LEU A 116 -1.35 10.55 -19.05
N LYS A 117 -1.62 11.46 -18.10
CA LYS A 117 -2.97 11.71 -17.57
C LYS A 117 -3.95 12.07 -18.68
N LYS A 118 -3.55 12.96 -19.60
CA LYS A 118 -4.39 13.33 -20.74
C LYS A 118 -4.72 12.14 -21.64
N LEU A 119 -3.73 11.31 -21.95
CA LEU A 119 -3.91 10.11 -22.77
C LEU A 119 -4.82 9.08 -22.07
N MET A 120 -4.68 8.89 -20.78
CA MET A 120 -5.48 7.95 -20.00
C MET A 120 -6.93 8.39 -19.84
N VAL A 121 -7.19 9.68 -19.60
CA VAL A 121 -8.53 10.21 -19.34
C VAL A 121 -9.24 10.62 -20.65
N GLY A 122 -8.50 10.98 -21.69
CA GLY A 122 -9.03 11.35 -23.02
C GLY A 122 -9.70 12.73 -23.08
N ARG A 123 -9.56 13.55 -22.05
CA ARG A 123 -9.99 14.95 -21.97
C ARG A 123 -8.95 15.75 -21.22
N GLU A 124 -8.90 17.05 -21.45
CA GLU A 124 -8.10 17.90 -20.59
C GLU A 124 -8.57 17.76 -19.14
N VAL A 125 -7.67 17.35 -18.28
CA VAL A 125 -7.88 17.35 -16.85
C VAL A 125 -7.73 18.80 -16.38
N THR A 126 -8.78 19.59 -16.65
CA THR A 126 -8.89 20.95 -16.13
C THR A 126 -9.65 20.88 -14.84
N GLY A 127 -8.97 21.00 -13.73
CA GLY A 127 -9.60 21.11 -12.42
C GLY A 127 -8.74 20.54 -11.30
N ASP A 128 -8.86 21.16 -10.17
CA ASP A 128 -8.23 20.73 -8.93
C ASP A 128 -8.74 19.34 -8.57
N TYR A 129 -7.90 18.33 -8.74
CA TYR A 129 -8.13 16.97 -8.22
C TYR A 129 -8.08 16.94 -6.69
N TYR A 130 -7.69 18.05 -6.11
CA TYR A 130 -7.63 18.21 -4.69
C TYR A 130 -8.98 18.67 -4.16
N ARG A 131 -9.31 18.19 -2.98
CA ARG A 131 -10.48 18.58 -2.23
C ARG A 131 -10.61 20.12 -2.23
N ALA A 132 -11.72 20.64 -2.75
CA ALA A 132 -11.97 22.09 -2.86
C ALA A 132 -12.62 22.69 -1.59
N ASP A 133 -13.01 21.86 -0.62
CA ASP A 133 -13.77 22.22 0.58
C ASP A 133 -12.89 22.47 1.83
N TYR A 134 -11.65 22.84 1.64
CA TYR A 134 -10.71 23.16 2.74
C TYR A 134 -11.19 24.28 3.70
N GLY A 135 -12.25 24.99 3.37
CA GLY A 135 -12.83 26.05 4.19
C GLY A 135 -14.08 25.66 4.97
N GLU A 136 -14.61 24.46 4.77
CA GLU A 136 -15.76 23.99 5.55
C GLU A 136 -15.29 23.65 6.96
N LYS A 137 -15.95 24.27 7.96
CA LYS A 137 -15.66 23.96 9.36
C LYS A 137 -16.19 22.57 9.69
N VAL A 138 -15.31 21.71 10.15
CA VAL A 138 -15.69 20.46 10.81
C VAL A 138 -16.53 20.80 12.03
N SER A 139 -17.54 20.00 12.32
CA SER A 139 -18.39 20.18 13.52
C SER A 139 -17.55 20.09 14.80
N ASP A 140 -17.89 20.90 15.80
CA ASP A 140 -17.28 20.80 17.14
C ASP A 140 -17.80 19.59 17.93
N GLU A 141 -18.82 18.86 17.41
CA GLU A 141 -19.41 17.68 18.03
C GLU A 141 -18.47 16.47 17.89
N VAL A 142 -17.89 16.02 19.00
CA VAL A 142 -17.07 14.81 19.07
C VAL A 142 -17.98 13.58 19.00
N VAL A 143 -17.76 12.70 18.04
CA VAL A 143 -18.52 11.45 17.86
C VAL A 143 -17.77 10.23 18.41
N LEU A 144 -16.44 10.28 18.46
CA LEU A 144 -15.60 9.23 19.02
C LEU A 144 -14.37 9.86 19.66
N SER A 145 -14.02 9.39 20.86
CA SER A 145 -12.83 9.81 21.60
C SER A 145 -11.91 8.61 21.83
N VAL A 146 -10.68 8.73 21.43
CA VAL A 146 -9.61 7.75 21.64
C VAL A 146 -8.62 8.33 22.64
N LYS A 147 -8.39 7.65 23.77
CA LYS A 147 -7.51 8.14 24.84
C LYS A 147 -6.50 7.11 25.28
N ASN A 148 -5.22 7.48 25.19
CA ASN A 148 -4.07 6.71 25.65
C ASN A 148 -4.09 5.26 25.14
N VAL A 149 -4.54 5.05 23.90
CA VAL A 149 -4.64 3.71 23.29
C VAL A 149 -3.24 3.20 22.99
N THR A 150 -2.92 2.05 23.56
CA THR A 150 -1.67 1.33 23.36
C THR A 150 -1.99 -0.12 22.97
N VAL A 151 -1.34 -0.62 21.93
CA VAL A 151 -1.29 -2.05 21.57
C VAL A 151 0.18 -2.46 21.63
N PRO A 152 0.56 -3.40 22.53
CA PRO A 152 1.96 -3.71 22.80
C PRO A 152 2.78 -4.02 21.56
N GLY A 153 3.89 -3.30 21.36
CA GLY A 153 4.80 -3.48 20.24
C GLY A 153 4.31 -2.94 18.87
N LEU A 154 3.13 -2.32 18.82
CA LEU A 154 2.52 -1.82 17.57
C LEU A 154 2.21 -0.33 17.62
N ILE A 155 1.47 0.14 18.63
CA ILE A 155 1.16 1.56 18.86
C ILE A 155 1.25 1.89 20.34
N GLU A 156 1.63 3.13 20.67
CA GLU A 156 1.82 3.59 22.05
C GLU A 156 1.18 4.96 22.25
N ASP A 157 0.36 5.08 23.29
CA ASP A 157 -0.23 6.31 23.83
C ASP A 157 -0.97 7.18 22.77
N VAL A 158 -1.73 6.56 21.90
CA VAL A 158 -2.47 7.26 20.84
C VAL A 158 -3.72 7.93 21.41
N THR A 159 -3.83 9.25 21.20
CA THR A 159 -4.94 10.07 21.69
C THR A 159 -5.41 11.01 20.59
N PHE A 160 -6.71 11.01 20.28
CA PHE A 160 -7.37 11.95 19.38
C PHE A 160 -8.90 11.89 19.55
N ASP A 161 -9.57 12.91 19.06
CA ASP A 161 -11.03 12.95 18.92
C ASP A 161 -11.40 12.96 17.44
N LEU A 162 -12.52 12.31 17.11
CA LEU A 162 -13.14 12.34 15.78
C LEU A 162 -14.43 13.14 15.86
N HIS A 163 -14.59 14.09 14.95
CA HIS A 163 -15.72 14.98 14.91
C HIS A 163 -16.77 14.56 13.88
N LYS A 164 -17.99 14.97 14.10
CA LYS A 164 -19.10 14.68 13.19
C LYS A 164 -18.88 15.29 11.81
N GLY A 165 -18.97 14.45 10.76
CA GLY A 165 -18.74 14.85 9.38
C GLY A 165 -17.26 15.01 9.00
N GLU A 166 -16.35 14.67 9.89
CA GLU A 166 -14.91 14.70 9.64
C GLU A 166 -14.45 13.48 8.85
N ILE A 167 -13.46 13.68 7.98
CA ILE A 167 -12.62 12.61 7.42
C ILE A 167 -11.24 12.78 8.03
N LEU A 168 -10.92 11.96 9.05
CA LEU A 168 -9.63 11.96 9.72
C LEU A 168 -8.69 10.99 9.00
N GLY A 169 -7.59 11.50 8.44
CA GLY A 169 -6.55 10.70 7.78
C GLY A 169 -5.41 10.36 8.72
N PHE A 170 -4.95 9.11 8.69
CA PHE A 170 -3.71 8.68 9.34
C PHE A 170 -2.65 8.45 8.26
N GLY A 171 -1.49 9.08 8.41
CA GLY A 171 -0.34 8.91 7.52
C GLY A 171 0.88 8.47 8.29
N GLY A 172 1.69 7.61 7.69
CA GLY A 172 2.92 7.12 8.31
C GLY A 172 3.67 6.18 7.37
N LEU A 173 4.89 5.80 7.79
CA LEU A 173 5.64 4.75 7.10
C LEU A 173 4.97 3.39 7.30
N SER A 174 5.31 2.43 6.43
CA SER A 174 4.96 1.03 6.65
C SER A 174 5.42 0.63 8.07
N GLU A 175 4.58 -0.10 8.79
CA GLU A 175 4.83 -0.52 10.18
C GLU A 175 4.79 0.61 11.24
N SER A 176 4.30 1.81 10.89
CA SER A 176 4.10 2.89 11.87
C SER A 176 2.92 2.67 12.82
N GLY A 177 2.17 1.59 12.67
CA GLY A 177 1.00 1.28 13.49
C GLY A 177 -0.31 1.90 13.02
N MET A 178 -0.34 2.59 11.87
CA MET A 178 -1.58 3.23 11.38
C MET A 178 -2.71 2.24 11.10
N HIS A 179 -2.41 1.02 10.67
CA HIS A 179 -3.42 -0.03 10.47
C HIS A 179 -3.95 -0.58 11.79
N GLU A 180 -3.11 -0.60 12.82
CA GLU A 180 -3.45 -1.08 14.16
C GLU A 180 -4.39 -0.14 14.88
N ILE A 181 -4.32 1.18 14.60
CA ILE A 181 -5.28 2.18 15.10
C ILE A 181 -6.70 1.82 14.64
N GLY A 182 -6.91 1.50 13.36
CA GLY A 182 -8.22 1.09 12.85
C GLY A 182 -8.76 -0.15 13.54
N LYS A 183 -7.93 -1.18 13.72
CA LYS A 183 -8.28 -2.39 14.46
C LYS A 183 -8.60 -2.11 15.92
N ALA A 184 -7.82 -1.25 16.57
CA ALA A 184 -8.02 -0.86 17.96
C ALA A 184 -9.36 -0.11 18.15
N ILE A 185 -9.72 0.80 17.25
CA ILE A 185 -11.02 1.50 17.25
C ILE A 185 -12.19 0.52 17.06
N PHE A 186 -12.03 -0.45 16.18
CA PHE A 186 -13.07 -1.45 15.90
C PHE A 186 -13.19 -2.52 16.98
N GLY A 187 -12.33 -2.52 18.02
CA GLY A 187 -12.34 -3.51 19.08
C GLY A 187 -11.74 -4.87 18.68
N ALA A 188 -10.94 -4.92 17.63
CA ALA A 188 -10.27 -6.14 17.14
C ALA A 188 -8.92 -6.41 17.84
N SER A 189 -8.39 -5.47 18.62
CA SER A 189 -7.14 -5.60 19.39
C SER A 189 -7.45 -5.95 20.84
N TYR A 190 -7.36 -7.22 21.18
CA TYR A 190 -7.76 -7.75 22.51
C TYR A 190 -6.80 -7.37 23.65
N ASP A 191 -5.56 -7.08 23.34
CA ASP A 191 -4.49 -6.67 24.28
C ASP A 191 -4.33 -5.16 24.39
N ARG A 192 -5.25 -4.41 23.80
CA ARG A 192 -5.28 -2.95 23.84
C ARG A 192 -5.52 -2.44 25.26
N THR A 193 -4.78 -1.41 25.67
CA THR A 193 -5.07 -0.56 26.82
C THR A 193 -5.60 0.80 26.36
N GLY A 194 -5.96 1.68 27.30
CA GLY A 194 -6.63 2.95 27.00
C GLY A 194 -8.11 2.78 26.69
N SER A 195 -8.75 3.81 26.15
CA SER A 195 -10.20 3.79 25.88
C SER A 195 -10.55 4.32 24.50
N VAL A 196 -11.59 3.70 23.92
CA VAL A 196 -12.30 4.18 22.73
C VAL A 196 -13.76 4.37 23.14
N THR A 197 -14.25 5.60 23.10
CA THR A 197 -15.54 5.96 23.67
C THR A 197 -16.36 6.77 22.67
N LEU A 198 -17.61 6.40 22.45
CA LEU A 198 -18.57 7.16 21.63
C LEU A 198 -19.12 8.37 22.39
N ALA A 199 -19.76 9.29 21.68
CA ALA A 199 -20.38 10.50 22.24
C ALA A 199 -21.37 10.22 23.38
N ASP A 200 -22.09 9.08 23.32
CA ASP A 200 -23.05 8.65 24.33
C ASP A 200 -22.41 8.00 25.56
N GLY A 201 -21.07 7.92 25.63
CA GLY A 201 -20.31 7.30 26.69
C GLY A 201 -20.08 5.79 26.52
N THR A 202 -20.59 5.19 25.44
CA THR A 202 -20.37 3.76 25.16
C THR A 202 -18.90 3.48 24.88
N GLN A 203 -18.31 2.54 25.60
CA GLN A 203 -16.95 2.07 25.35
C GLN A 203 -16.93 0.96 24.31
N ILE A 204 -16.07 1.06 23.34
CA ILE A 204 -15.85 0.04 22.29
C ILE A 204 -14.71 -0.88 22.75
N ASN A 205 -15.02 -2.03 23.30
CA ASN A 205 -14.05 -2.99 23.80
C ASN A 205 -13.94 -4.26 22.93
N ASP A 206 -14.90 -4.48 22.05
CA ASP A 206 -14.99 -5.66 21.19
C ASP A 206 -15.72 -5.34 19.88
N ILE A 207 -15.56 -6.24 18.90
CA ILE A 207 -16.18 -6.15 17.59
C ILE A 207 -17.73 -6.14 17.66
N PRO A 208 -18.39 -7.01 18.45
CA PRO A 208 -19.84 -6.99 18.57
C PRO A 208 -20.40 -5.63 19.02
N THR A 209 -19.74 -4.99 19.98
CA THR A 209 -20.12 -3.65 20.45
C THR A 209 -19.94 -2.60 19.35
N ALA A 210 -18.82 -2.62 18.61
CA ALA A 210 -18.58 -1.73 17.48
C ALA A 210 -19.68 -1.84 16.41
N ILE A 211 -20.00 -3.06 16.00
CA ILE A 211 -21.06 -3.33 15.01
C ILE A 211 -22.43 -2.86 15.51
N LYS A 212 -22.77 -3.15 16.76
CA LYS A 212 -24.04 -2.72 17.37
C LYS A 212 -24.21 -1.20 17.35
N HIS A 213 -23.10 -0.46 17.48
CA HIS A 213 -23.09 1.01 17.44
C HIS A 213 -22.67 1.58 16.07
N SER A 214 -22.89 0.79 15.00
CA SER A 214 -22.74 1.21 13.60
C SER A 214 -21.31 1.63 13.21
N ILE A 215 -20.29 1.09 13.86
CA ILE A 215 -18.91 1.21 13.40
C ILE A 215 -18.63 0.06 12.44
N ALA A 216 -18.11 0.37 11.26
CA ALA A 216 -17.68 -0.59 10.26
C ALA A 216 -16.16 -0.48 10.05
N TYR A 217 -15.52 -1.59 9.73
CA TYR A 217 -14.11 -1.65 9.40
C TYR A 217 -13.91 -2.41 8.09
N THR A 218 -13.12 -1.84 7.19
CA THR A 218 -12.67 -2.49 5.95
C THR A 218 -11.14 -2.42 5.88
N SER A 219 -10.51 -3.48 5.39
CA SER A 219 -9.05 -3.59 5.22
C SER A 219 -8.71 -3.92 3.80
#